data_1b6aa30eff363d91697edae319f9ec34
#
_entry.id   1b6aa30eff363d91697edae319f9ec34
#
_cell.length_a   1.000
_cell.length_b   1.000
_cell.length_c   1.000
_cell.angle_alpha   90.00
_cell.angle_beta   90.00
_cell.angle_gamma   90.00
#
_symmetry.space_group_name_H-M   'P 1'
#
loop_
_entity.id
_entity.type
_entity.pdbx_description
1 polymer ?
#
loop_
_entity_poly.entity_id
_entity_poly.type
_entity_poly.pdbx_seq_one_letter_code
_entity_poly.pdbx_strand_id
1 'polypeptide(L)'
;MKSRGLAKFLSVIVLAIIVAYVAFYGVNAGNYSIKPVQDSIRLGLDLRGGVYVLEQAQGNVSQDAMTRAISIIRNRVDALGVSQPLIVQQGSNRIRIEIPGVNDPDQVISYLGQTAQLKFIGPDGKVILTGADVKDSKAVYQTDQTGVQEPVVTLDLNSKGAKAFADATAKFVGKQIAIVLDDKTISAPVVQEQIPDGKAVINGMKDFDEAKNLANLIRGGALPVTLKQVEYSSVGATLGPSALKASEEAGMYGLLIVLLFMIAFYRLPGLIADIALGIYILINFIVYALLHVTLDLPGIAGMLLSIGMAVDANIIIFERMKEELRAGKSIRASLDAGFRKAFVAVFDSNITTLIAAFVLFYMGAGTIKGFALTLIIGVISSMFTAITVSRFLLKSIVETEFTKNIRVYGA
;
A
#
# COMPACT_ATOMS: atom_id res chain seq x y z
N MET A 1 48.91 -4.12 -15.36
CA MET A 1 47.79 -4.88 -14.70
C MET A 1 47.15 -4.10 -13.55
N LYS A 2 47.93 -3.37 -12.75
CA LYS A 2 47.43 -2.58 -11.58
C LYS A 2 46.33 -1.56 -11.92
N SER A 3 46.48 -0.83 -13.02
CA SER A 3 45.49 0.18 -13.46
C SER A 3 44.14 -0.38 -13.88
N ARG A 4 44.11 -1.61 -14.44
CA ARG A 4 42.86 -2.26 -14.88
C ARG A 4 41.97 -2.73 -13.71
N GLY A 5 42.57 -3.26 -12.63
CA GLY A 5 41.81 -3.67 -11.44
C GLY A 5 41.16 -2.46 -10.74
N LEU A 6 41.96 -1.37 -10.56
CA LEU A 6 41.43 -0.14 -9.97
C LEU A 6 40.33 0.49 -10.83
N ALA A 7 40.51 0.50 -12.15
CA ALA A 7 39.50 1.02 -13.07
C ALA A 7 38.17 0.25 -12.96
N LYS A 8 38.22 -1.09 -12.91
CA LYS A 8 37.03 -1.94 -12.72
C LYS A 8 36.32 -1.65 -11.37
N PHE A 9 37.10 -1.53 -10.29
CA PHE A 9 36.57 -1.22 -8.96
C PHE A 9 35.89 0.14 -8.95
N LEU A 10 36.58 1.17 -9.45
CA LEU A 10 36.02 2.54 -9.51
C LEU A 10 34.81 2.62 -10.44
N SER A 11 34.79 1.89 -11.56
CA SER A 11 33.63 1.91 -12.47
C SER A 11 32.35 1.40 -11.82
N VAL A 12 32.43 0.36 -10.98
CA VAL A 12 31.25 -0.13 -10.24
C VAL A 12 30.78 0.87 -9.21
N ILE A 13 31.70 1.52 -8.49
CA ILE A 13 31.34 2.55 -7.50
C ILE A 13 30.69 3.75 -8.20
N VAL A 14 31.28 4.25 -9.27
CA VAL A 14 30.74 5.38 -10.03
C VAL A 14 29.37 5.03 -10.60
N LEU A 15 29.18 3.82 -11.16
CA LEU A 15 27.90 3.35 -11.64
C LEU A 15 26.88 3.29 -10.50
N ALA A 16 27.26 2.74 -9.34
CA ALA A 16 26.36 2.67 -8.19
C ALA A 16 25.95 4.05 -7.69
N ILE A 17 26.88 5.02 -7.67
CA ILE A 17 26.59 6.41 -7.29
C ILE A 17 25.65 7.08 -8.31
N ILE A 18 25.85 6.87 -9.61
CA ILE A 18 24.97 7.41 -10.65
C ILE A 18 23.57 6.82 -10.51
N VAL A 19 23.46 5.49 -10.33
CA VAL A 19 22.17 4.82 -10.13
C VAL A 19 21.49 5.28 -8.85
N ALA A 20 22.25 5.46 -7.76
CA ALA A 20 21.73 5.99 -6.51
C ALA A 20 21.22 7.44 -6.70
N TYR A 21 21.97 8.28 -7.38
CA TYR A 21 21.55 9.65 -7.67
C TYR A 21 20.22 9.67 -8.46
N VAL A 22 20.14 8.89 -9.55
CA VAL A 22 18.92 8.78 -10.35
C VAL A 22 17.74 8.20 -9.52
N ALA A 23 18.02 7.21 -8.69
CA ALA A 23 16.98 6.58 -7.85
C ALA A 23 16.41 7.55 -6.80
N PHE A 24 17.25 8.34 -6.13
CA PHE A 24 16.80 9.21 -5.03
C PHE A 24 16.31 10.59 -5.50
N TYR A 25 16.88 11.15 -6.56
CA TYR A 25 16.50 12.50 -7.04
C TYR A 25 15.60 12.48 -8.27
N GLY A 26 15.48 11.31 -8.93
CA GLY A 26 14.79 11.24 -10.21
C GLY A 26 15.56 11.93 -11.34
N VAL A 27 15.10 11.76 -12.56
CA VAL A 27 15.66 12.46 -13.73
C VAL A 27 14.54 12.80 -14.69
N ASN A 28 14.51 14.04 -15.14
CA ASN A 28 13.65 14.52 -16.21
C ASN A 28 14.49 14.73 -17.47
N ALA A 29 14.33 13.86 -18.47
CA ALA A 29 15.03 13.94 -19.75
C ALA A 29 14.01 14.01 -20.90
N GLY A 30 13.61 15.23 -21.28
CA GLY A 30 12.64 15.46 -22.33
C GLY A 30 11.27 14.84 -22.02
N ASN A 31 10.85 13.86 -22.84
CA ASN A 31 9.57 13.17 -22.66
C ASN A 31 9.58 12.04 -21.61
N TYR A 32 10.73 11.73 -21.03
CA TYR A 32 10.86 10.69 -20.02
C TYR A 32 11.12 11.33 -18.65
N SER A 33 10.30 10.99 -17.66
CA SER A 33 10.51 11.37 -16.27
C SER A 33 10.60 10.12 -15.39
N ILE A 34 11.75 9.93 -14.74
CA ILE A 34 11.94 8.91 -13.72
C ILE A 34 11.68 9.59 -12.38
N LYS A 35 10.60 9.20 -11.71
CA LYS A 35 10.27 9.69 -10.37
C LYS A 35 11.26 9.16 -9.33
N PRO A 36 11.53 9.91 -8.25
CA PRO A 36 12.26 9.38 -7.11
C PRO A 36 11.64 8.09 -6.59
N VAL A 37 12.48 7.15 -6.20
CA VAL A 37 12.06 5.84 -5.66
C VAL A 37 11.15 6.01 -4.44
N GLN A 38 11.44 6.98 -3.57
CA GLN A 38 10.63 7.27 -2.38
C GLN A 38 9.18 7.66 -2.72
N ASP A 39 8.92 8.30 -3.87
CA ASP A 39 7.58 8.68 -4.32
C ASP A 39 6.83 7.51 -4.97
N SER A 40 7.56 6.45 -5.32
CA SER A 40 7.03 5.26 -5.99
C SER A 40 6.69 4.13 -5.01
N ILE A 41 7.28 4.14 -3.81
CA ILE A 41 7.01 3.17 -2.75
C ILE A 41 5.76 3.60 -1.98
N ARG A 42 4.81 2.69 -1.84
CA ARG A 42 3.59 2.92 -1.07
C ARG A 42 3.82 2.53 0.38
N LEU A 43 3.46 3.42 1.30
CA LEU A 43 3.46 3.10 2.73
C LEU A 43 2.09 2.52 3.11
N GLY A 44 2.10 1.44 3.89
CA GLY A 44 0.91 0.81 4.45
C GLY A 44 0.22 1.66 5.53
N LEU A 45 -0.95 1.23 5.93
CA LEU A 45 -1.76 1.91 6.96
C LEU A 45 -1.04 2.01 8.30
N ASP A 46 -0.26 0.98 8.66
CA ASP A 46 0.52 0.94 9.90
C ASP A 46 1.51 2.11 10.02
N LEU A 47 1.92 2.69 8.87
CA LEU A 47 2.90 3.78 8.79
C LEU A 47 2.29 5.14 8.48
N ARG A 48 1.11 5.17 7.84
CA ARG A 48 0.40 6.42 7.50
C ARG A 48 -0.73 6.74 8.46
N GLY A 49 -1.18 5.76 9.24
CA GLY A 49 -2.46 5.81 9.93
C GLY A 49 -3.62 5.62 8.97
N GLY A 50 -4.78 5.23 9.48
CA GLY A 50 -5.98 5.05 8.69
C GLY A 50 -6.79 3.81 9.06
N VAL A 51 -7.64 3.37 8.14
CA VAL A 51 -8.60 2.29 8.33
C VAL A 51 -8.37 1.17 7.32
N TYR A 52 -8.37 -0.05 7.81
CA TYR A 52 -8.47 -1.28 7.03
C TYR A 52 -9.80 -1.95 7.33
N VAL A 53 -10.55 -2.28 6.30
CA VAL A 53 -11.80 -3.02 6.41
C VAL A 53 -11.81 -4.15 5.37
N LEU A 54 -12.18 -5.34 5.81
CA LEU A 54 -12.48 -6.46 4.94
C LEU A 54 -13.98 -6.73 4.98
N GLU A 55 -14.65 -6.42 3.89
CA GLU A 55 -16.08 -6.66 3.71
C GLU A 55 -16.32 -7.95 2.92
N GLN A 56 -17.27 -8.75 3.36
CA GLN A 56 -17.67 -9.96 2.66
C GLN A 56 -19.10 -9.82 2.14
N ALA A 57 -19.28 -10.04 0.85
CA ALA A 57 -20.58 -10.07 0.23
C ALA A 57 -21.36 -11.32 0.69
N GLN A 58 -22.61 -11.12 1.04
CA GLN A 58 -23.51 -12.17 1.52
C GLN A 58 -24.17 -12.91 0.34
N GLY A 59 -24.30 -14.22 0.47
CA GLY A 59 -24.93 -15.06 -0.54
C GLY A 59 -24.05 -15.38 -1.74
N ASN A 60 -24.68 -15.87 -2.81
CA ASN A 60 -23.98 -16.22 -4.06
C ASN A 60 -23.93 -14.97 -4.97
N VAL A 61 -22.77 -14.36 -5.07
CA VAL A 61 -22.60 -13.06 -5.73
C VAL A 61 -21.85 -13.22 -7.05
N SER A 62 -22.41 -12.63 -8.13
CA SER A 62 -21.74 -12.64 -9.42
C SER A 62 -20.54 -11.70 -9.46
N GLN A 63 -19.57 -12.00 -10.34
CA GLN A 63 -18.38 -11.16 -10.53
C GLN A 63 -18.74 -9.72 -10.94
N ASP A 64 -19.79 -9.56 -11.72
CA ASP A 64 -20.30 -8.25 -12.14
C ASP A 64 -20.87 -7.44 -10.97
N ALA A 65 -21.60 -8.08 -10.04
CA ALA A 65 -22.07 -7.43 -8.82
C ALA A 65 -20.89 -7.01 -7.90
N MET A 66 -19.85 -7.82 -7.79
CA MET A 66 -18.64 -7.46 -7.06
C MET A 66 -17.94 -6.25 -7.67
N THR A 67 -17.79 -6.21 -8.97
CA THR A 67 -17.18 -5.09 -9.70
C THR A 67 -17.96 -3.79 -9.49
N ARG A 68 -19.30 -3.85 -9.56
CA ARG A 68 -20.16 -2.69 -9.25
C ARG A 68 -20.05 -2.26 -7.80
N ALA A 69 -20.04 -3.19 -6.86
CA ALA A 69 -19.88 -2.88 -5.44
C ALA A 69 -18.55 -2.13 -5.17
N ILE A 70 -17.45 -2.59 -5.76
CA ILE A 70 -16.14 -1.93 -5.67
C ILE A 70 -16.19 -0.50 -6.23
N SER A 71 -16.86 -0.30 -7.39
CA SER A 71 -17.01 1.03 -7.99
C SER A 71 -17.81 1.97 -7.09
N ILE A 72 -18.90 1.48 -6.50
CA ILE A 72 -19.73 2.26 -5.58
C ILE A 72 -18.96 2.63 -4.31
N ILE A 73 -18.24 1.66 -3.69
CA ILE A 73 -17.41 1.92 -2.54
C ILE A 73 -16.33 2.97 -2.88
N ARG A 74 -15.71 2.87 -4.05
CA ARG A 74 -14.73 3.86 -4.52
C ARG A 74 -15.33 5.26 -4.61
N ASN A 75 -16.49 5.40 -5.24
CA ASN A 75 -17.19 6.68 -5.34
C ASN A 75 -17.53 7.27 -3.94
N ARG A 76 -17.92 6.41 -3.01
CA ARG A 76 -18.19 6.83 -1.61
C ARG A 76 -16.93 7.32 -0.89
N VAL A 77 -15.81 6.62 -1.07
CA VAL A 77 -14.52 7.02 -0.47
C VAL A 77 -14.00 8.30 -1.10
N ASP A 78 -14.13 8.44 -2.43
CA ASP A 78 -13.75 9.67 -3.14
C ASP A 78 -14.58 10.88 -2.67
N ALA A 79 -15.87 10.67 -2.38
CA ALA A 79 -16.75 11.71 -1.84
C ALA A 79 -16.36 12.17 -0.42
N LEU A 80 -15.63 11.35 0.34
CA LEU A 80 -15.05 11.73 1.63
C LEU A 80 -13.77 12.58 1.49
N GLY A 81 -13.26 12.78 0.27
CA GLY A 81 -12.06 13.56 0.00
C GLY A 81 -10.76 12.87 0.42
N VAL A 82 -10.79 11.55 0.57
CA VAL A 82 -9.62 10.77 0.99
C VAL A 82 -8.67 10.55 -0.19
N SER A 83 -7.38 10.77 0.05
CA SER A 83 -6.35 10.58 -0.98
C SER A 83 -5.88 9.12 -1.03
N GLN A 84 -5.82 8.55 -2.24
CA GLN A 84 -5.20 7.25 -2.54
C GLN A 84 -5.76 6.04 -1.73
N PRO A 85 -7.08 5.81 -1.70
CA PRO A 85 -7.62 4.59 -1.11
C PRO A 85 -7.22 3.36 -1.92
N LEU A 86 -6.97 2.23 -1.26
CA LEU A 86 -6.81 0.93 -1.90
C LEU A 86 -8.10 0.14 -1.75
N ILE A 87 -8.82 -0.09 -2.85
CA ILE A 87 -10.05 -0.86 -2.86
C ILE A 87 -9.89 -1.96 -3.90
N VAL A 88 -9.77 -3.19 -3.43
CA VAL A 88 -9.49 -4.36 -4.27
C VAL A 88 -10.33 -5.57 -3.87
N GLN A 89 -10.67 -6.41 -4.85
CA GLN A 89 -11.29 -7.70 -4.58
C GLN A 89 -10.27 -8.67 -3.99
N GLN A 90 -10.68 -9.39 -2.94
CA GLN A 90 -9.89 -10.44 -2.32
C GLN A 90 -10.67 -11.78 -2.36
N GLY A 91 -10.15 -12.72 -3.12
CA GLY A 91 -10.90 -13.96 -3.40
C GLY A 91 -12.13 -13.72 -4.27
N SER A 92 -13.19 -14.54 -4.11
CA SER A 92 -14.39 -14.48 -4.93
C SER A 92 -15.45 -13.49 -4.43
N ASN A 93 -15.54 -13.26 -3.11
CA ASN A 93 -16.67 -12.56 -2.48
C ASN A 93 -16.25 -11.56 -1.39
N ARG A 94 -14.99 -11.14 -1.32
CA ARG A 94 -14.50 -10.17 -0.33
C ARG A 94 -13.97 -8.92 -1.02
N ILE A 95 -14.13 -7.78 -0.34
CA ILE A 95 -13.60 -6.48 -0.76
C ILE A 95 -12.69 -5.99 0.36
N ARG A 96 -11.43 -5.78 0.02
CA ARG A 96 -10.44 -5.17 0.90
C ARG A 96 -10.42 -3.67 0.65
N ILE A 97 -10.61 -2.90 1.71
CA ILE A 97 -10.67 -1.44 1.68
C ILE A 97 -9.62 -0.90 2.65
N GLU A 98 -8.71 -0.10 2.15
CA GLU A 98 -7.72 0.63 2.95
C GLU A 98 -7.83 2.11 2.67
N ILE A 99 -8.03 2.88 3.72
CA ILE A 99 -8.26 4.32 3.65
C ILE A 99 -7.24 5.02 4.57
N PRO A 100 -6.18 5.61 4.02
CA PRO A 100 -5.17 6.30 4.81
C PRO A 100 -5.67 7.66 5.31
N GLY A 101 -5.15 8.11 6.45
CA GLY A 101 -5.32 9.48 6.95
C GLY A 101 -6.71 9.83 7.44
N VAL A 102 -7.50 8.86 7.89
CA VAL A 102 -8.86 9.08 8.43
C VAL A 102 -8.78 9.41 9.91
N ASN A 103 -9.48 10.49 10.32
CA ASN A 103 -9.54 10.90 11.72
C ASN A 103 -10.59 10.15 12.55
N ASP A 104 -11.72 9.77 11.93
CA ASP A 104 -12.80 9.00 12.55
C ASP A 104 -13.06 7.71 11.79
N PRO A 105 -12.40 6.61 12.20
CA PRO A 105 -12.53 5.31 11.59
C PRO A 105 -13.95 4.74 11.61
N ASP A 106 -14.65 4.87 12.73
CA ASP A 106 -15.95 4.22 12.95
C ASP A 106 -17.04 4.85 12.08
N GLN A 107 -16.99 6.17 11.91
CA GLN A 107 -17.90 6.89 11.03
C GLN A 107 -17.72 6.44 9.57
N VAL A 108 -16.48 6.31 9.11
CA VAL A 108 -16.19 5.88 7.74
C VAL A 108 -16.67 4.47 7.46
N ILE A 109 -16.46 3.55 8.39
CA ILE A 109 -16.89 2.15 8.25
C ILE A 109 -18.40 2.05 8.18
N SER A 110 -19.08 2.70 9.13
CA SER A 110 -20.54 2.77 9.14
C SER A 110 -21.08 3.31 7.81
N TYR A 111 -20.44 4.34 7.27
CA TYR A 111 -20.81 4.94 5.99
C TYR A 111 -20.59 4.01 4.79
N LEU A 112 -19.50 3.26 4.75
CA LEU A 112 -19.18 2.36 3.64
C LEU A 112 -20.07 1.12 3.58
N GLY A 113 -20.44 0.57 4.75
CA GLY A 113 -21.26 -0.63 4.87
C GLY A 113 -22.76 -0.43 4.59
N GLN A 114 -23.23 0.82 4.54
CA GLN A 114 -24.65 1.10 4.26
C GLN A 114 -25.03 0.67 2.84
N THR A 115 -26.16 -0.04 2.70
CA THR A 115 -26.62 -0.47 1.37
C THR A 115 -27.10 0.72 0.54
N ALA A 116 -27.63 1.76 1.18
CA ALA A 116 -28.14 3.01 0.61
C ALA A 116 -29.21 2.79 -0.46
N GLN A 117 -30.12 1.85 -0.23
CA GLN A 117 -31.28 1.62 -1.10
C GLN A 117 -32.34 2.69 -0.88
N LEU A 118 -32.30 3.74 -1.66
CA LEU A 118 -33.31 4.80 -1.65
C LEU A 118 -34.56 4.34 -2.42
N LYS A 119 -35.73 4.46 -1.78
CA LYS A 119 -37.04 4.18 -2.38
C LYS A 119 -38.01 5.33 -2.05
N PHE A 120 -38.79 5.76 -3.01
CA PHE A 120 -39.95 6.63 -2.79
C PHE A 120 -41.18 5.77 -2.89
N ILE A 121 -41.98 5.71 -1.80
CA ILE A 121 -43.15 4.83 -1.69
C ILE A 121 -44.38 5.69 -1.60
N GLY A 122 -45.31 5.45 -2.50
CA GLY A 122 -46.61 6.11 -2.52
C GLY A 122 -47.55 5.63 -1.40
N PRO A 123 -48.65 6.35 -1.15
CA PRO A 123 -49.66 5.96 -0.17
C PRO A 123 -50.36 4.64 -0.51
N ASP A 124 -50.20 4.16 -1.73
CA ASP A 124 -50.69 2.86 -2.20
C ASP A 124 -49.68 1.72 -1.97
N GLY A 125 -48.57 1.99 -1.27
CA GLY A 125 -47.51 1.03 -0.97
C GLY A 125 -46.59 0.70 -2.14
N LYS A 126 -46.79 1.33 -3.31
CA LYS A 126 -45.97 1.06 -4.51
C LYS A 126 -44.74 1.94 -4.53
N VAL A 127 -43.60 1.36 -4.98
CA VAL A 127 -42.38 2.10 -5.24
C VAL A 127 -42.57 2.98 -6.48
N ILE A 128 -42.41 4.29 -6.34
CA ILE A 128 -42.53 5.30 -7.38
C ILE A 128 -41.20 5.43 -8.13
N LEU A 129 -40.12 5.59 -7.40
CA LEU A 129 -38.75 5.69 -7.91
C LEU A 129 -37.74 5.16 -6.88
N THR A 130 -36.53 4.89 -7.38
CA THR A 130 -35.43 4.36 -6.61
C THR A 130 -34.19 5.25 -6.73
N GLY A 131 -33.14 4.97 -5.98
CA GLY A 131 -31.87 5.68 -6.12
C GLY A 131 -31.25 5.65 -7.52
N ALA A 132 -31.60 4.64 -8.35
CA ALA A 132 -31.18 4.58 -9.75
C ALA A 132 -31.81 5.67 -10.65
N ASP A 133 -32.90 6.26 -10.21
CA ASP A 133 -33.60 7.33 -10.90
C ASP A 133 -33.07 8.73 -10.50
N VAL A 134 -32.16 8.82 -9.56
CA VAL A 134 -31.48 10.05 -9.12
C VAL A 134 -30.22 10.27 -9.95
N LYS A 135 -30.08 11.47 -10.52
CA LYS A 135 -28.92 11.91 -11.29
C LYS A 135 -27.85 12.56 -10.43
N ASP A 136 -28.27 13.42 -9.47
CA ASP A 136 -27.38 14.11 -8.53
C ASP A 136 -28.12 14.38 -7.21
N SER A 137 -27.36 14.55 -6.13
CA SER A 137 -27.89 14.93 -4.83
C SER A 137 -26.93 15.86 -4.09
N LYS A 138 -27.47 16.88 -3.41
CA LYS A 138 -26.67 17.88 -2.71
C LYS A 138 -27.32 18.25 -1.38
N ALA A 139 -26.48 18.44 -0.34
CA ALA A 139 -26.90 19.08 0.90
C ALA A 139 -26.90 20.60 0.71
N VAL A 140 -27.96 21.25 1.10
CA VAL A 140 -28.10 22.71 1.07
C VAL A 140 -28.86 23.17 2.31
N TYR A 141 -28.70 24.45 2.69
CA TYR A 141 -29.63 25.09 3.62
C TYR A 141 -30.81 25.64 2.83
N GLN A 142 -32.00 25.33 3.27
CA GLN A 142 -33.23 25.90 2.74
C GLN A 142 -33.94 26.69 3.84
N THR A 143 -34.41 27.89 3.52
CA THR A 143 -35.18 28.72 4.45
C THR A 143 -36.65 28.28 4.40
N ASP A 144 -37.19 27.90 5.55
CA ASP A 144 -38.62 27.55 5.69
C ASP A 144 -39.54 28.79 5.64
N GLN A 145 -40.84 28.55 5.70
CA GLN A 145 -41.83 29.65 5.69
C GLN A 145 -41.75 30.57 6.93
N THR A 146 -41.05 30.14 7.96
CA THR A 146 -40.87 30.90 9.22
C THR A 146 -39.55 31.69 9.25
N GLY A 147 -38.71 31.58 8.21
CA GLY A 147 -37.40 32.21 8.09
C GLY A 147 -36.26 31.45 8.74
N VAL A 148 -36.50 30.22 9.19
CA VAL A 148 -35.48 29.35 9.77
C VAL A 148 -34.75 28.60 8.67
N GLN A 149 -33.41 28.55 8.74
CA GLN A 149 -32.59 27.75 7.80
C GLN A 149 -32.49 26.32 8.31
N GLU A 150 -33.02 25.39 7.51
CA GLU A 150 -32.90 23.94 7.77
C GLU A 150 -31.99 23.24 6.77
N PRO A 151 -31.19 22.28 7.21
CA PRO A 151 -30.41 21.44 6.30
C PRO A 151 -31.34 20.47 5.57
N VAL A 152 -31.24 20.44 4.24
CA VAL A 152 -32.03 19.53 3.39
C VAL A 152 -31.16 18.87 2.34
N VAL A 153 -31.63 17.76 1.77
CA VAL A 153 -31.01 17.11 0.62
C VAL A 153 -31.86 17.36 -0.60
N THR A 154 -31.31 18.09 -1.57
CA THR A 154 -31.93 18.26 -2.90
C THR A 154 -31.52 17.10 -3.82
N LEU A 155 -32.48 16.59 -4.58
CA LEU A 155 -32.30 15.53 -5.55
C LEU A 155 -32.67 16.07 -6.93
N ASP A 156 -31.75 15.85 -7.89
CA ASP A 156 -32.04 16.03 -9.32
C ASP A 156 -32.32 14.64 -9.93
N LEU A 157 -33.50 14.42 -10.44
CA LEU A 157 -33.90 13.15 -11.04
C LEU A 157 -33.45 13.07 -12.49
N ASN A 158 -33.20 11.86 -12.99
CA ASN A 158 -33.02 11.65 -14.42
C ASN A 158 -34.38 11.75 -15.17
N SER A 159 -34.37 11.76 -16.50
CA SER A 159 -35.58 11.96 -17.30
C SER A 159 -36.69 10.94 -17.01
N LYS A 160 -36.33 9.68 -16.68
CA LYS A 160 -37.27 8.63 -16.30
C LYS A 160 -37.87 8.89 -14.95
N GLY A 161 -37.00 9.20 -13.95
CA GLY A 161 -37.41 9.51 -12.59
C GLY A 161 -38.28 10.78 -12.53
N ALA A 162 -37.91 11.84 -13.27
CA ALA A 162 -38.66 13.10 -13.32
C ALA A 162 -40.10 12.86 -13.82
N LYS A 163 -40.29 12.06 -14.88
CA LYS A 163 -41.61 11.71 -15.39
C LYS A 163 -42.42 10.90 -14.37
N ALA A 164 -41.82 9.86 -13.79
CA ALA A 164 -42.49 9.02 -12.80
C ALA A 164 -42.87 9.82 -11.55
N PHE A 165 -42.01 10.77 -11.12
CA PHE A 165 -42.27 11.64 -9.98
C PHE A 165 -43.37 12.67 -10.28
N ALA A 166 -43.35 13.26 -11.46
CA ALA A 166 -44.42 14.18 -11.90
C ALA A 166 -45.78 13.50 -11.92
N ASP A 167 -45.88 12.28 -12.48
CA ASP A 167 -47.10 11.49 -12.53
C ASP A 167 -47.59 11.11 -11.12
N ALA A 168 -46.65 10.72 -10.22
CA ALA A 168 -47.00 10.37 -8.88
C ALA A 168 -47.41 11.59 -8.02
N THR A 169 -46.70 12.72 -8.12
CA THR A 169 -47.07 13.94 -7.40
C THR A 169 -48.36 14.51 -7.86
N ALA A 170 -48.71 14.45 -9.15
CA ALA A 170 -50.06 14.82 -9.67
C ALA A 170 -51.16 13.92 -9.05
N LYS A 171 -50.94 12.61 -8.96
CA LYS A 171 -51.90 11.63 -8.42
C LYS A 171 -52.11 11.74 -6.92
N PHE A 172 -51.06 12.11 -6.17
CA PHE A 172 -51.04 12.02 -4.70
C PHE A 172 -51.03 13.41 -4.03
N VAL A 173 -51.54 14.46 -4.66
CA VAL A 173 -51.71 15.79 -4.03
C VAL A 173 -52.50 15.62 -2.72
N GLY A 174 -52.02 16.25 -1.64
CA GLY A 174 -52.58 16.16 -0.30
C GLY A 174 -52.26 14.88 0.46
N LYS A 175 -51.50 13.95 -0.12
CA LYS A 175 -51.06 12.67 0.54
C LYS A 175 -49.56 12.66 0.74
N GLN A 176 -49.10 11.77 1.64
CA GLN A 176 -47.68 11.62 1.90
C GLN A 176 -47.03 10.65 0.92
N ILE A 177 -45.82 10.99 0.50
CA ILE A 177 -44.90 10.07 -0.19
C ILE A 177 -43.77 9.78 0.80
N ALA A 178 -43.61 8.52 1.21
CA ALA A 178 -42.57 8.10 2.11
C ALA A 178 -41.23 7.97 1.36
N ILE A 179 -40.17 8.56 1.93
CA ILE A 179 -38.81 8.43 1.46
C ILE A 179 -38.10 7.46 2.41
N VAL A 180 -37.71 6.31 1.88
CA VAL A 180 -37.18 5.18 2.64
C VAL A 180 -35.75 4.90 2.21
N LEU A 181 -34.85 4.77 3.16
CA LEU A 181 -33.44 4.39 2.96
C LEU A 181 -33.16 3.13 3.79
N ASP A 182 -32.71 2.05 3.15
CA ASP A 182 -32.41 0.77 3.80
C ASP A 182 -33.55 0.27 4.72
N ASP A 183 -34.77 0.32 4.19
CA ASP A 183 -36.02 -0.06 4.86
C ASP A 183 -36.44 0.83 6.05
N LYS A 184 -35.70 1.94 6.31
CA LYS A 184 -36.04 2.95 7.32
C LYS A 184 -36.62 4.19 6.66
N THR A 185 -37.80 4.64 7.09
CA THR A 185 -38.38 5.90 6.62
C THR A 185 -37.56 7.07 7.20
N ILE A 186 -36.99 7.87 6.30
CA ILE A 186 -36.20 9.07 6.65
C ILE A 186 -37.01 10.34 6.59
N SER A 187 -38.03 10.39 5.71
CA SER A 187 -38.95 11.51 5.59
C SER A 187 -40.26 11.06 4.94
N ALA A 188 -41.37 11.73 5.21
CA ALA A 188 -42.66 11.47 4.60
C ALA A 188 -43.43 12.77 4.34
N PRO A 189 -42.93 13.64 3.43
CA PRO A 189 -43.57 14.92 3.11
C PRO A 189 -44.93 14.75 2.51
N VAL A 190 -45.83 15.72 2.77
CA VAL A 190 -47.12 15.84 2.04
C VAL A 190 -46.87 16.52 0.73
N VAL A 191 -47.39 15.94 -0.35
CA VAL A 191 -47.35 16.53 -1.70
C VAL A 191 -48.27 17.74 -1.73
N GLN A 192 -47.73 18.92 -1.92
CA GLN A 192 -48.53 20.17 -2.02
C GLN A 192 -49.04 20.38 -3.45
N GLU A 193 -48.23 20.14 -4.46
CA GLU A 193 -48.51 20.31 -5.87
C GLU A 193 -47.73 19.33 -6.74
N GLN A 194 -48.07 19.25 -8.02
CA GLN A 194 -47.33 18.47 -9.00
C GLN A 194 -45.89 19.05 -9.15
N ILE A 195 -44.87 18.18 -9.16
CA ILE A 195 -43.48 18.55 -9.37
C ILE A 195 -43.00 18.04 -10.75
N PRO A 196 -43.07 18.86 -11.79
CA PRO A 196 -42.73 18.42 -13.16
C PRO A 196 -41.25 18.54 -13.50
N ASP A 197 -40.48 19.30 -12.75
CA ASP A 197 -39.09 19.67 -13.04
C ASP A 197 -38.06 18.60 -12.59
N GLY A 198 -38.53 17.51 -11.99
CA GLY A 198 -37.70 16.41 -11.53
C GLY A 198 -36.81 16.76 -10.33
N LYS A 199 -37.18 17.79 -9.56
CA LYS A 199 -36.48 18.19 -8.33
C LYS A 199 -37.25 17.72 -7.11
N ALA A 200 -36.60 16.93 -6.25
CA ALA A 200 -37.18 16.52 -4.99
C ALA A 200 -36.32 17.02 -3.83
N VAL A 201 -36.92 17.16 -2.67
CA VAL A 201 -36.23 17.61 -1.45
C VAL A 201 -36.53 16.63 -0.32
N ILE A 202 -35.49 16.23 0.43
CA ILE A 202 -35.61 15.43 1.63
C ILE A 202 -35.36 16.35 2.81
N ASN A 203 -36.36 16.52 3.65
CA ASN A 203 -36.35 17.36 4.86
C ASN A 203 -36.19 16.47 6.10
N GLY A 204 -35.97 17.13 7.27
CA GLY A 204 -35.92 16.45 8.56
C GLY A 204 -34.54 15.94 8.95
N MET A 205 -33.50 16.53 8.38
CA MET A 205 -32.11 16.29 8.78
C MET A 205 -31.79 17.02 10.09
N LYS A 206 -31.08 16.35 10.99
CA LYS A 206 -30.71 16.89 12.29
C LYS A 206 -29.70 18.04 12.17
N ASP A 207 -28.75 17.89 11.27
CA ASP A 207 -27.69 18.86 11.01
C ASP A 207 -27.21 18.78 9.55
N PHE A 208 -26.32 19.70 9.17
CA PHE A 208 -25.79 19.76 7.81
C PHE A 208 -24.88 18.57 7.47
N ASP A 209 -24.19 17.99 8.45
CA ASP A 209 -23.32 16.85 8.24
C ASP A 209 -24.13 15.59 7.94
N GLU A 210 -25.28 15.40 8.61
CA GLU A 210 -26.22 14.33 8.27
C GLU A 210 -26.76 14.50 6.83
N ALA A 211 -27.18 15.71 6.45
CA ALA A 211 -27.62 16.01 5.10
C ALA A 211 -26.52 15.73 4.05
N LYS A 212 -25.30 16.12 4.34
CA LYS A 212 -24.13 15.88 3.48
C LYS A 212 -23.81 14.42 3.32
N ASN A 213 -23.83 13.65 4.42
CA ASN A 213 -23.61 12.21 4.41
C ASN A 213 -24.69 11.49 3.58
N LEU A 214 -25.97 11.85 3.78
CA LEU A 214 -27.08 11.30 3.02
C LEU A 214 -26.98 11.62 1.52
N ALA A 215 -26.69 12.88 1.18
CA ALA A 215 -26.48 13.30 -0.19
C ALA A 215 -25.35 12.51 -0.88
N ASN A 216 -24.24 12.34 -0.19
CA ASN A 216 -23.10 11.58 -0.72
C ASN A 216 -23.42 10.08 -0.88
N LEU A 217 -24.18 9.48 0.06
CA LEU A 217 -24.63 8.08 -0.04
C LEU A 217 -25.55 7.88 -1.26
N ILE A 218 -26.51 8.77 -1.46
CA ILE A 218 -27.44 8.72 -2.60
C ILE A 218 -26.67 8.89 -3.91
N ARG A 219 -25.74 9.86 -3.97
CA ARG A 219 -24.90 10.10 -5.16
C ARG A 219 -23.98 8.91 -5.45
N GLY A 220 -23.41 8.27 -4.43
CA GLY A 220 -22.59 7.08 -4.57
C GLY A 220 -23.35 5.85 -5.08
N GLY A 221 -24.66 5.83 -4.90
CA GLY A 221 -25.55 4.75 -5.33
C GLY A 221 -25.70 3.60 -4.35
N ALA A 222 -26.70 2.76 -4.58
CA ALA A 222 -27.01 1.59 -3.78
C ALA A 222 -26.06 0.42 -4.08
N LEU A 223 -25.56 -0.24 -3.05
CA LEU A 223 -24.77 -1.47 -3.20
C LEU A 223 -25.66 -2.59 -3.78
N PRO A 224 -25.17 -3.32 -4.80
CA PRO A 224 -25.93 -4.42 -5.42
C PRO A 224 -25.91 -5.69 -4.55
N VAL A 225 -25.17 -5.68 -3.45
CA VAL A 225 -24.99 -6.80 -2.52
C VAL A 225 -24.94 -6.28 -1.08
N THR A 226 -25.45 -7.07 -0.16
CA THR A 226 -25.27 -6.79 1.25
C THR A 226 -23.84 -7.18 1.67
N LEU A 227 -23.11 -6.25 2.24
CA LEU A 227 -21.77 -6.48 2.76
C LEU A 227 -21.84 -6.72 4.27
N LYS A 228 -20.98 -7.62 4.74
CA LYS A 228 -20.76 -7.88 6.17
C LYS A 228 -19.29 -7.71 6.46
N GLN A 229 -18.97 -6.87 7.43
CA GLN A 229 -17.61 -6.68 7.93
C GLN A 229 -17.10 -7.98 8.56
N VAL A 230 -15.95 -8.45 8.07
CA VAL A 230 -15.29 -9.69 8.53
C VAL A 230 -14.06 -9.37 9.37
N GLU A 231 -13.35 -8.32 8.97
CA GLU A 231 -12.12 -7.89 9.64
C GLU A 231 -12.06 -6.37 9.63
N TYR A 232 -11.53 -5.81 10.70
CA TYR A 232 -11.36 -4.39 10.87
C TYR A 232 -10.09 -4.09 11.66
N SER A 233 -9.35 -3.11 11.21
CA SER A 233 -8.20 -2.55 11.95
C SER A 233 -8.11 -1.06 11.69
N SER A 234 -7.85 -0.28 12.74
CA SER A 234 -7.58 1.15 12.63
C SER A 234 -6.26 1.51 13.29
N VAL A 235 -5.52 2.39 12.65
CA VAL A 235 -4.28 2.95 13.18
C VAL A 235 -4.46 4.46 13.26
N GLY A 236 -4.32 5.00 14.47
CA GLY A 236 -4.45 6.45 14.67
C GLY A 236 -3.45 7.24 13.83
N ALA A 237 -3.86 8.41 13.37
CA ALA A 237 -3.06 9.27 12.47
C ALA A 237 -1.70 9.70 13.05
N THR A 238 -1.52 9.65 14.37
CA THR A 238 -0.24 9.98 15.04
C THR A 238 0.66 8.78 15.27
N LEU A 239 0.08 7.57 15.38
CA LEU A 239 0.83 6.34 15.66
C LEU A 239 1.65 5.88 14.45
N GLY A 240 1.08 5.95 13.26
CA GLY A 240 1.76 5.52 12.03
C GLY A 240 3.07 6.28 11.77
N PRO A 241 3.07 7.62 11.69
CA PRO A 241 4.29 8.40 11.49
C PRO A 241 5.33 8.23 12.60
N SER A 242 4.90 8.05 13.87
CA SER A 242 5.85 7.78 14.95
C SER A 242 6.49 6.40 14.86
N ALA A 243 5.72 5.38 14.44
CA ALA A 243 6.25 4.05 14.19
C ALA A 243 7.24 4.03 13.00
N LEU A 244 6.95 4.79 11.93
CA LEU A 244 7.86 4.95 10.81
C LEU A 244 9.19 5.56 11.26
N LYS A 245 9.13 6.69 11.99
CA LYS A 245 10.33 7.38 12.50
C LYS A 245 11.16 6.47 13.41
N ALA A 246 10.52 5.76 14.34
CA ALA A 246 11.21 4.81 15.22
C ALA A 246 11.86 3.68 14.41
N SER A 247 11.23 3.19 13.35
CA SER A 247 11.77 2.15 12.47
C SER A 247 12.96 2.66 11.65
N GLU A 248 12.92 3.90 11.17
CA GLU A 248 14.04 4.54 10.46
C GLU A 248 15.25 4.71 11.39
N GLU A 249 15.04 5.20 12.62
CA GLU A 249 16.09 5.35 13.61
C GLU A 249 16.70 3.98 13.97
N ALA A 250 15.87 2.98 14.27
CA ALA A 250 16.33 1.63 14.57
C ALA A 250 17.12 1.01 13.41
N GLY A 251 16.64 1.20 12.17
CA GLY A 251 17.31 0.74 10.96
C GLY A 251 18.67 1.40 10.76
N MET A 252 18.78 2.70 11.01
CA MET A 252 20.02 3.46 10.90
C MET A 252 21.04 2.98 11.95
N TYR A 253 20.63 2.82 13.21
CA TYR A 253 21.51 2.29 14.27
C TYR A 253 21.93 0.84 13.96
N GLY A 254 21.01 -0.02 13.55
CA GLY A 254 21.31 -1.40 13.17
C GLY A 254 22.32 -1.47 12.02
N LEU A 255 22.12 -0.67 10.96
CA LEU A 255 23.03 -0.58 9.84
C LEU A 255 24.42 -0.09 10.28
N LEU A 256 24.50 0.96 11.09
CA LEU A 256 25.77 1.49 11.60
C LEU A 256 26.56 0.44 12.39
N ILE A 257 25.89 -0.31 13.27
CA ILE A 257 26.51 -1.38 14.05
C ILE A 257 27.06 -2.48 13.13
N VAL A 258 26.31 -2.88 12.10
CA VAL A 258 26.74 -3.87 11.12
C VAL A 258 27.96 -3.40 10.33
N LEU A 259 27.99 -2.15 9.85
CA LEU A 259 29.11 -1.58 9.12
C LEU A 259 30.39 -1.55 10.01
N LEU A 260 30.27 -1.07 11.25
CA LEU A 260 31.39 -1.03 12.19
C LEU A 260 31.89 -2.45 12.51
N PHE A 261 30.99 -3.40 12.72
CA PHE A 261 31.34 -4.80 12.94
C PHE A 261 32.13 -5.37 11.77
N MET A 262 31.68 -5.16 10.53
CA MET A 262 32.34 -5.67 9.33
C MET A 262 33.76 -5.08 9.17
N ILE A 263 33.92 -3.79 9.34
CA ILE A 263 35.24 -3.16 9.29
C ILE A 263 36.16 -3.67 10.40
N ALA A 264 35.66 -3.77 11.64
CA ALA A 264 36.48 -4.17 12.80
C ALA A 264 36.98 -5.62 12.68
N PHE A 265 36.13 -6.56 12.29
CA PHE A 265 36.45 -7.99 12.27
C PHE A 265 37.03 -8.46 10.92
N TYR A 266 36.56 -7.88 9.79
CA TYR A 266 36.96 -8.33 8.45
C TYR A 266 37.86 -7.33 7.71
N ARG A 267 38.10 -6.16 8.27
CA ARG A 267 39.02 -5.14 7.74
C ARG A 267 38.71 -4.81 6.26
N LEU A 268 39.64 -5.04 5.34
CA LEU A 268 39.47 -4.73 3.91
C LEU A 268 38.33 -5.52 3.26
N PRO A 269 38.18 -6.84 3.40
CA PRO A 269 37.00 -7.56 2.98
C PRO A 269 35.70 -6.99 3.57
N GLY A 270 35.73 -6.58 4.85
CA GLY A 270 34.59 -5.93 5.51
C GLY A 270 34.19 -4.63 4.83
N LEU A 271 35.14 -3.75 4.56
CA LEU A 271 34.86 -2.50 3.82
C LEU A 271 34.25 -2.76 2.44
N ILE A 272 34.70 -3.83 1.74
CA ILE A 272 34.14 -4.19 0.44
C ILE A 272 32.73 -4.75 0.59
N ALA A 273 32.44 -5.52 1.64
CA ALA A 273 31.10 -5.99 1.95
C ALA A 273 30.17 -4.84 2.29
N ASP A 274 30.65 -3.80 2.98
CA ASP A 274 29.87 -2.59 3.29
C ASP A 274 29.47 -1.82 2.01
N ILE A 275 30.39 -1.72 1.06
CA ILE A 275 30.08 -1.16 -0.27
C ILE A 275 29.03 -2.03 -0.99
N ALA A 276 29.20 -3.35 -0.96
CA ALA A 276 28.24 -4.27 -1.55
C ALA A 276 26.87 -4.22 -0.84
N LEU A 277 26.84 -3.99 0.47
CA LEU A 277 25.63 -3.77 1.25
C LEU A 277 24.92 -2.48 0.83
N GLY A 278 25.67 -1.39 0.58
CA GLY A 278 25.08 -0.18 0.02
C GLY A 278 24.42 -0.42 -1.36
N ILE A 279 25.08 -1.19 -2.23
CA ILE A 279 24.51 -1.61 -3.53
C ILE A 279 23.27 -2.51 -3.33
N TYR A 280 23.32 -3.42 -2.37
CA TYR A 280 22.18 -4.27 -2.00
C TYR A 280 20.96 -3.45 -1.60
N ILE A 281 21.13 -2.47 -0.71
CA ILE A 281 20.06 -1.57 -0.27
C ILE A 281 19.47 -0.82 -1.47
N LEU A 282 20.33 -0.29 -2.33
CA LEU A 282 19.92 0.41 -3.55
C LEU A 282 19.09 -0.49 -4.48
N ILE A 283 19.52 -1.74 -4.71
CA ILE A 283 18.79 -2.71 -5.52
C ILE A 283 17.41 -2.98 -4.91
N ASN A 284 17.31 -3.18 -3.59
CA ASN A 284 16.04 -3.45 -2.93
C ASN A 284 15.07 -2.27 -3.09
N PHE A 285 15.49 -1.03 -2.87
CA PHE A 285 14.64 0.14 -3.06
C PHE A 285 14.16 0.28 -4.51
N ILE A 286 15.02 0.01 -5.49
CA ILE A 286 14.63 0.03 -6.91
C ILE A 286 13.61 -1.07 -7.20
N VAL A 287 13.82 -2.29 -6.70
CA VAL A 287 12.89 -3.41 -6.90
C VAL A 287 11.55 -3.14 -6.23
N TYR A 288 11.54 -2.56 -5.02
CA TYR A 288 10.30 -2.18 -4.34
C TYR A 288 9.50 -1.14 -5.13
N ALA A 289 10.19 -0.14 -5.70
CA ALA A 289 9.56 0.88 -6.55
C ALA A 289 8.99 0.28 -7.84
N LEU A 290 9.75 -0.59 -8.52
CA LEU A 290 9.34 -1.23 -9.78
C LEU A 290 8.15 -2.17 -9.59
N LEU A 291 8.11 -2.92 -8.50
CA LEU A 291 7.03 -3.84 -8.17
C LEU A 291 5.86 -3.15 -7.42
N HIS A 292 5.96 -1.85 -7.16
CA HIS A 292 4.97 -1.08 -6.41
C HIS A 292 4.64 -1.74 -5.05
N VAL A 293 5.69 -2.22 -4.35
CA VAL A 293 5.55 -2.88 -3.05
C VAL A 293 4.97 -1.90 -2.04
N THR A 294 3.94 -2.33 -1.31
CA THR A 294 3.45 -1.58 -0.15
C THR A 294 4.28 -1.96 1.07
N LEU A 295 4.97 -0.99 1.66
CA LEU A 295 5.74 -1.17 2.89
C LEU A 295 4.84 -0.89 4.09
N ASP A 296 4.55 -1.92 4.85
CA ASP A 296 3.93 -1.88 6.18
C ASP A 296 4.99 -2.08 7.27
N LEU A 297 4.63 -1.99 8.53
CA LEU A 297 5.58 -2.15 9.63
C LEU A 297 6.28 -3.53 9.63
N PRO A 298 5.57 -4.66 9.43
CA PRO A 298 6.23 -5.96 9.22
C PRO A 298 7.10 -6.00 7.95
N GLY A 299 6.72 -5.31 6.87
CA GLY A 299 7.53 -5.21 5.65
C GLY A 299 8.88 -4.53 5.90
N ILE A 300 8.89 -3.44 6.70
CA ILE A 300 10.15 -2.82 7.16
C ILE A 300 10.96 -3.80 8.01
N ALA A 301 10.33 -4.52 8.93
CA ALA A 301 11.03 -5.53 9.73
C ALA A 301 11.67 -6.63 8.85
N GLY A 302 10.96 -7.10 7.80
CA GLY A 302 11.50 -8.03 6.80
C GLY A 302 12.70 -7.46 6.03
N MET A 303 12.62 -6.17 5.65
CA MET A 303 13.73 -5.47 5.01
C MET A 303 14.95 -5.38 5.95
N LEU A 304 14.78 -4.97 7.20
CA LEU A 304 15.87 -4.88 8.18
C LEU A 304 16.49 -6.25 8.50
N LEU A 305 15.67 -7.28 8.63
CA LEU A 305 16.15 -8.66 8.81
C LEU A 305 16.99 -9.10 7.61
N SER A 306 16.54 -8.79 6.39
CA SER A 306 17.27 -9.18 5.17
C SER A 306 18.60 -8.46 5.01
N ILE A 307 18.79 -7.25 5.58
CA ILE A 307 20.08 -6.55 5.65
C ILE A 307 21.08 -7.39 6.47
N GLY A 308 20.67 -7.91 7.63
CA GLY A 308 21.51 -8.80 8.45
C GLY A 308 21.92 -10.06 7.69
N MET A 309 20.98 -10.72 7.02
CA MET A 309 21.24 -11.92 6.20
C MET A 309 22.14 -11.64 4.98
N ALA A 310 22.09 -10.43 4.42
CA ALA A 310 22.95 -10.06 3.30
C ALA A 310 24.44 -9.99 3.72
N VAL A 311 24.70 -9.62 4.96
CA VAL A 311 26.06 -9.61 5.55
C VAL A 311 26.53 -11.01 5.90
N ASP A 312 25.63 -11.87 6.40
CA ASP A 312 25.97 -13.25 6.81
C ASP A 312 26.59 -14.06 5.67
N ALA A 313 26.05 -13.95 4.46
CA ALA A 313 26.63 -14.57 3.26
C ALA A 313 28.09 -14.15 3.01
N ASN A 314 28.40 -12.87 3.19
CA ASN A 314 29.77 -12.35 3.07
C ASN A 314 30.68 -12.87 4.21
N ILE A 315 30.15 -12.97 5.43
CA ILE A 315 30.88 -13.52 6.59
C ILE A 315 31.32 -14.95 6.33
N ILE A 316 30.40 -15.81 5.88
CA ILE A 316 30.71 -17.22 5.56
C ILE A 316 31.80 -17.29 4.48
N ILE A 317 31.71 -16.48 3.43
CA ILE A 317 32.72 -16.45 2.36
C ILE A 317 34.09 -16.00 2.91
N PHE A 318 34.12 -14.96 3.74
CA PHE A 318 35.38 -14.41 4.27
C PHE A 318 36.04 -15.34 5.29
N GLU A 319 35.27 -16.04 6.12
CA GLU A 319 35.84 -17.04 7.02
C GLU A 319 36.47 -18.19 6.22
N ARG A 320 35.82 -18.68 5.16
CA ARG A 320 36.43 -19.67 4.27
C ARG A 320 37.69 -19.15 3.57
N MET A 321 37.70 -17.90 3.18
CA MET A 321 38.89 -17.25 2.62
C MET A 321 40.01 -17.16 3.62
N LYS A 322 39.73 -16.79 4.92
CA LYS A 322 40.71 -16.75 5.99
C LYS A 322 41.30 -18.12 6.30
N GLU A 323 40.47 -19.17 6.32
CA GLU A 323 40.96 -20.56 6.50
C GLU A 323 42.00 -20.92 5.42
N GLU A 324 41.73 -20.60 4.16
CA GLU A 324 42.62 -20.86 3.04
C GLU A 324 43.90 -20.02 3.08
N LEU A 325 43.82 -18.76 3.57
CA LEU A 325 44.98 -17.90 3.79
C LEU A 325 45.89 -18.46 4.91
N ARG A 326 45.29 -18.91 6.02
CA ARG A 326 46.03 -19.54 7.12
C ARG A 326 46.69 -20.87 6.72
N ALA A 327 46.10 -21.56 5.74
CA ALA A 327 46.68 -22.76 5.11
C ALA A 327 47.84 -22.44 4.14
N GLY A 328 48.27 -21.16 4.03
CA GLY A 328 49.43 -20.73 3.26
C GLY A 328 49.15 -20.47 1.77
N LYS A 329 47.90 -20.46 1.30
CA LYS A 329 47.58 -20.12 -0.09
C LYS A 329 47.74 -18.62 -0.37
N SER A 330 48.00 -18.28 -1.63
CA SER A 330 48.02 -16.88 -2.07
C SER A 330 46.66 -16.23 -1.91
N ILE A 331 46.59 -14.90 -1.72
CA ILE A 331 45.35 -14.14 -1.53
C ILE A 331 44.34 -14.43 -2.67
N ARG A 332 44.80 -14.47 -3.91
CA ARG A 332 43.95 -14.78 -5.07
C ARG A 332 43.38 -16.19 -5.05
N ALA A 333 44.23 -17.18 -4.74
CA ALA A 333 43.80 -18.60 -4.64
C ALA A 333 42.82 -18.78 -3.45
N SER A 334 43.07 -18.13 -2.33
CA SER A 334 42.19 -18.16 -1.14
C SER A 334 40.83 -17.53 -1.39
N LEU A 335 40.79 -16.42 -2.14
CA LEU A 335 39.56 -15.79 -2.57
C LEU A 335 38.71 -16.73 -3.43
N ASP A 336 39.29 -17.28 -4.51
CA ASP A 336 38.56 -18.19 -5.40
C ASP A 336 38.12 -19.49 -4.69
N ALA A 337 38.94 -20.02 -3.76
CA ALA A 337 38.60 -21.17 -2.94
C ALA A 337 37.50 -20.86 -1.92
N GLY A 338 37.56 -19.69 -1.26
CA GLY A 338 36.58 -19.22 -0.29
C GLY A 338 35.19 -19.11 -0.93
N PHE A 339 35.07 -18.41 -2.04
CA PHE A 339 33.80 -18.29 -2.77
C PHE A 339 33.25 -19.64 -3.22
N ARG A 340 34.09 -20.53 -3.75
CA ARG A 340 33.66 -21.85 -4.18
C ARG A 340 33.17 -22.73 -3.05
N LYS A 341 33.89 -22.75 -1.91
CA LYS A 341 33.55 -23.58 -0.74
C LYS A 341 32.34 -23.06 0.01
N ALA A 342 32.20 -21.75 0.10
CA ALA A 342 31.07 -21.12 0.77
C ALA A 342 29.76 -21.18 -0.04
N PHE A 343 29.85 -21.30 -1.38
CA PHE A 343 28.68 -21.19 -2.27
C PHE A 343 27.53 -22.14 -1.89
N VAL A 344 27.83 -23.42 -1.63
CA VAL A 344 26.80 -24.40 -1.28
C VAL A 344 26.10 -24.02 0.02
N ALA A 345 26.87 -23.69 1.07
CA ALA A 345 26.30 -23.32 2.36
C ALA A 345 25.42 -22.05 2.28
N VAL A 346 25.89 -21.03 1.54
CA VAL A 346 25.14 -19.78 1.33
C VAL A 346 23.88 -20.06 0.51
N PHE A 347 23.96 -20.89 -0.53
CA PHE A 347 22.82 -21.23 -1.37
C PHE A 347 21.76 -22.00 -0.57
N ASP A 348 22.15 -23.06 0.14
CA ASP A 348 21.24 -23.92 0.91
C ASP A 348 20.50 -23.12 2.01
N SER A 349 21.23 -22.29 2.77
CA SER A 349 20.64 -21.43 3.80
C SER A 349 19.60 -20.46 3.22
N ASN A 350 19.91 -19.80 2.12
CA ASN A 350 19.00 -18.85 1.49
C ASN A 350 17.79 -19.54 0.84
N ILE A 351 17.95 -20.72 0.24
CA ILE A 351 16.82 -21.51 -0.30
C ILE A 351 15.87 -21.91 0.82
N THR A 352 16.38 -22.35 1.97
CA THR A 352 15.53 -22.69 3.12
C THR A 352 14.69 -21.48 3.57
N THR A 353 15.30 -20.31 3.65
CA THR A 353 14.62 -19.06 3.97
C THR A 353 13.58 -18.67 2.91
N LEU A 354 13.91 -18.81 1.63
CA LEU A 354 12.99 -18.55 0.53
C LEU A 354 11.76 -19.48 0.58
N ILE A 355 11.94 -20.77 0.86
CA ILE A 355 10.81 -21.72 1.01
C ILE A 355 9.86 -21.23 2.10
N ALA A 356 10.38 -20.87 3.29
CA ALA A 356 9.56 -20.35 4.37
C ALA A 356 8.85 -19.05 3.98
N ALA A 357 9.57 -18.12 3.34
CA ALA A 357 9.01 -16.85 2.89
C ALA A 357 7.94 -17.04 1.80
N PHE A 358 8.10 -17.97 0.87
CA PHE A 358 7.07 -18.30 -0.12
C PHE A 358 5.82 -18.90 0.52
N VAL A 359 5.95 -19.78 1.50
CA VAL A 359 4.80 -20.31 2.26
C VAL A 359 4.05 -19.17 2.94
N LEU A 360 4.76 -18.26 3.62
CA LEU A 360 4.16 -17.08 4.24
C LEU A 360 3.49 -16.15 3.23
N PHE A 361 4.05 -16.00 2.04
CA PHE A 361 3.47 -15.17 0.98
C PHE A 361 2.16 -15.73 0.44
N TYR A 362 2.09 -17.05 0.23
CA TYR A 362 0.88 -17.69 -0.31
C TYR A 362 -0.19 -17.91 0.74
N MET A 363 0.18 -18.35 1.94
CA MET A 363 -0.77 -18.70 3.00
C MET A 363 -1.05 -17.55 3.97
N GLY A 364 -0.18 -16.55 4.04
CA GLY A 364 -0.34 -15.39 4.91
C GLY A 364 -1.49 -14.48 4.47
N ALA A 365 -2.06 -13.75 5.43
CA ALA A 365 -3.06 -12.71 5.19
C ALA A 365 -2.51 -11.34 5.63
N GLY A 366 -3.11 -10.27 5.13
CA GLY A 366 -2.81 -8.90 5.55
C GLY A 366 -1.31 -8.55 5.45
N THR A 367 -0.78 -8.01 6.53
CA THR A 367 0.60 -7.50 6.65
C THR A 367 1.68 -8.59 6.61
N ILE A 368 1.32 -9.86 6.89
CA ILE A 368 2.27 -10.99 6.78
C ILE A 368 2.78 -11.15 5.33
N LYS A 369 1.94 -10.85 4.33
CA LYS A 369 2.36 -10.89 2.91
C LYS A 369 3.38 -9.81 2.60
N GLY A 370 3.26 -8.62 3.18
CA GLY A 370 4.22 -7.54 3.04
C GLY A 370 5.60 -7.95 3.58
N PHE A 371 5.65 -8.50 4.80
CA PHE A 371 6.85 -9.08 5.38
C PHE A 371 7.48 -10.15 4.48
N ALA A 372 6.68 -11.12 4.05
CA ALA A 372 7.17 -12.22 3.22
C ALA A 372 7.73 -11.74 1.88
N LEU A 373 7.07 -10.77 1.24
CA LEU A 373 7.50 -10.22 -0.04
C LEU A 373 8.83 -9.47 0.08
N THR A 374 8.97 -8.60 1.10
CA THR A 374 10.23 -7.88 1.34
C THR A 374 11.37 -8.82 1.68
N LEU A 375 11.08 -9.90 2.43
CA LEU A 375 12.04 -10.95 2.74
C LEU A 375 12.49 -11.70 1.48
N ILE A 376 11.57 -12.11 0.60
CA ILE A 376 11.89 -12.79 -0.67
C ILE A 376 12.80 -11.92 -1.53
N ILE A 377 12.43 -10.66 -1.73
CA ILE A 377 13.22 -9.71 -2.53
C ILE A 377 14.60 -9.52 -1.88
N GLY A 378 14.65 -9.33 -0.56
CA GLY A 378 15.89 -9.16 0.18
C GLY A 378 16.83 -10.36 0.06
N VAL A 379 16.33 -11.59 0.21
CA VAL A 379 17.15 -12.81 0.10
C VAL A 379 17.69 -13.00 -1.32
N ILE A 380 16.86 -12.79 -2.34
CA ILE A 380 17.32 -12.92 -3.75
C ILE A 380 18.37 -11.85 -4.06
N SER A 381 18.15 -10.61 -3.63
CA SER A 381 19.11 -9.51 -3.80
C SER A 381 20.41 -9.76 -3.05
N SER A 382 20.34 -10.32 -1.83
CA SER A 382 21.53 -10.63 -1.02
C SER A 382 22.39 -11.71 -1.65
N MET A 383 21.77 -12.78 -2.18
CA MET A 383 22.49 -13.82 -2.92
C MET A 383 23.22 -13.23 -4.14
N PHE A 384 22.51 -12.39 -4.90
CA PHE A 384 23.12 -11.74 -6.06
C PHE A 384 24.30 -10.87 -5.67
N THR A 385 24.15 -10.02 -4.65
CA THR A 385 25.18 -9.08 -4.24
C THR A 385 26.37 -9.77 -3.58
N ALA A 386 26.15 -10.76 -2.72
CA ALA A 386 27.24 -11.51 -2.09
C ALA A 386 28.06 -12.32 -3.11
N ILE A 387 27.39 -13.06 -4.01
CA ILE A 387 28.05 -13.95 -4.93
C ILE A 387 28.69 -13.20 -6.10
N THR A 388 28.03 -12.14 -6.59
CA THR A 388 28.44 -11.44 -7.80
C THR A 388 29.19 -10.15 -7.49
N VAL A 389 28.54 -9.23 -6.75
CA VAL A 389 29.09 -7.89 -6.51
C VAL A 389 30.29 -7.93 -5.58
N SER A 390 30.15 -8.57 -4.40
CA SER A 390 31.25 -8.67 -3.43
C SER A 390 32.46 -9.40 -4.03
N ARG A 391 32.22 -10.50 -4.77
CA ARG A 391 33.28 -11.21 -5.47
C ARG A 391 33.98 -10.35 -6.50
N PHE A 392 33.22 -9.63 -7.32
CA PHE A 392 33.80 -8.76 -8.34
C PHE A 392 34.64 -7.63 -7.75
N LEU A 393 34.12 -6.95 -6.72
CA LEU A 393 34.82 -5.87 -6.03
C LEU A 393 36.09 -6.37 -5.36
N LEU A 394 36.00 -7.48 -4.60
CA LEU A 394 37.15 -8.04 -3.90
C LEU A 394 38.23 -8.53 -4.86
N LYS A 395 37.80 -9.23 -5.95
CA LYS A 395 38.74 -9.65 -7.00
C LYS A 395 39.44 -8.47 -7.69
N SER A 396 38.70 -7.39 -7.96
CA SER A 396 39.25 -6.19 -8.56
C SER A 396 40.30 -5.52 -7.69
N ILE A 397 40.09 -5.49 -6.37
CA ILE A 397 41.08 -4.97 -5.40
C ILE A 397 42.30 -5.87 -5.31
N VAL A 398 42.13 -7.20 -5.25
CA VAL A 398 43.23 -8.15 -5.20
C VAL A 398 44.09 -8.08 -6.49
N GLU A 399 43.48 -7.82 -7.67
CA GLU A 399 44.21 -7.60 -8.94
C GLU A 399 45.08 -6.33 -8.94
N THR A 400 44.79 -5.32 -8.08
CA THR A 400 45.62 -4.12 -7.98
C THR A 400 46.95 -4.35 -7.28
N GLU A 401 47.13 -5.46 -6.55
CA GLU A 401 48.27 -5.73 -5.66
C GLU A 401 48.51 -4.62 -4.65
N PHE A 402 47.50 -3.83 -4.32
CA PHE A 402 47.61 -2.70 -3.41
C PHE A 402 48.02 -3.12 -2.00
N THR A 403 47.59 -4.35 -1.60
CA THR A 403 47.89 -4.92 -0.29
C THR A 403 48.35 -6.36 -0.46
N LYS A 404 49.62 -6.62 -0.26
CA LYS A 404 50.23 -7.98 -0.15
C LYS A 404 50.19 -8.52 1.29
N ASN A 405 49.80 -7.68 2.23
CA ASN A 405 49.83 -8.05 3.64
C ASN A 405 48.55 -8.84 4.01
N ILE A 406 48.73 -10.10 4.40
CA ILE A 406 47.64 -11.03 4.77
C ILE A 406 46.86 -10.48 5.98
N ARG A 407 47.50 -9.73 6.88
CA ARG A 407 46.84 -9.13 8.04
C ARG A 407 45.70 -8.17 7.66
N VAL A 408 45.76 -7.52 6.48
CA VAL A 408 44.73 -6.60 6.01
C VAL A 408 43.43 -7.36 5.62
N TYR A 409 43.57 -8.67 5.36
CA TYR A 409 42.44 -9.56 5.09
C TYR A 409 41.94 -10.28 6.34
N GLY A 410 42.45 -9.93 7.53
CA GLY A 410 41.99 -10.48 8.81
C GLY A 410 42.49 -11.89 9.11
N ALA A 411 43.53 -12.37 8.43
CA ALA A 411 44.13 -13.69 8.63
C ALA A 411 45.42 -13.57 9.50
#